data_e3743bd449a3ced54509e07d0cb85710
#
_entry.id   e3743bd449a3ced54509e07d0cb85710
#
_cell.length_a   1.000
_cell.length_b   1.000
_cell.length_c   1.000
_cell.angle_alpha   90.00
_cell.angle_beta   90.00
_cell.angle_gamma   90.00
#
_symmetry.space_group_name_H-M   'P 1'
#
loop_
_entity.id
_entity.type
_entity.pdbx_description
1 polymer ?
#
loop_
_entity_poly.entity_id
_entity_poly.type
_entity_poly.pdbx_seq_one_letter_code
_entity_poly.pdbx_strand_id
1 'polypeptide(L)'
;MILDNEICVINGDLNYRIDTMGRDTVVKAVNANNLAKLLERDQLLVSRRRSPVFRVRAFKESPITFAPTYKYDVSSDRYDTSEKRRAPAWCDRILYRGPGKIRQVDYRRHELRVSDHRPVTGLFKMRIKTVLVDKRSQVRRVCEERLEAVRSKLAKEAKYVPLLLPMDVTVAKRAQ
;
A
#
# COMPACT_ATOMS: atom_id res chain seq x y z
N MET A 1 5.70 -10.42 5.81
CA MET A 1 4.42 -9.62 5.93
C MET A 1 4.43 -8.48 4.92
N ILE A 2 3.27 -7.86 4.59
CA ILE A 2 3.20 -6.75 3.61
C ILE A 2 4.14 -5.60 4.02
N LEU A 3 4.22 -5.29 5.31
CA LEU A 3 5.03 -4.20 5.83
C LEU A 3 6.54 -4.46 5.81
N ASP A 4 6.98 -5.68 5.53
CA ASP A 4 8.41 -6.03 5.41
C ASP A 4 8.98 -5.61 4.05
N ASN A 5 8.12 -5.26 3.09
CA ASN A 5 8.53 -4.77 1.79
C ASN A 5 8.90 -3.28 1.83
N GLU A 6 9.94 -2.90 1.09
CA GLU A 6 10.41 -1.51 1.02
C GLU A 6 9.39 -0.57 0.36
N ILE A 7 8.65 -1.08 -0.61
CA ILE A 7 7.61 -0.35 -1.33
C ILE A 7 6.36 -1.23 -1.36
N CYS A 8 5.23 -0.65 -0.98
CA CYS A 8 3.93 -1.31 -1.01
C CYS A 8 2.91 -0.37 -1.66
N VAL A 9 2.03 -0.92 -2.48
CA VAL A 9 0.85 -0.24 -3.02
C VAL A 9 -0.37 -1.10 -2.72
N ILE A 10 -1.42 -0.49 -2.21
CA ILE A 10 -2.73 -1.10 -1.99
C ILE A 10 -3.71 -0.34 -2.84
N ASN A 11 -4.40 -1.01 -3.74
CA ASN A 11 -5.40 -0.39 -4.61
C ASN A 11 -6.59 -1.30 -4.83
N GLY A 12 -7.72 -0.68 -5.10
CA GLY A 12 -8.97 -1.37 -5.44
C GLY A 12 -10.19 -0.75 -4.75
N ASP A 13 -11.32 -1.43 -4.89
CA ASP A 13 -12.53 -1.14 -4.12
C ASP A 13 -12.29 -1.56 -2.66
N LEU A 14 -11.97 -0.58 -1.81
CA LEU A 14 -11.80 -0.77 -0.37
C LEU A 14 -13.12 -0.62 0.40
N ASN A 15 -14.19 -0.31 -0.28
CA ASN A 15 -15.56 -0.22 0.17
C ASN A 15 -15.82 0.76 1.34
N TYR A 16 -14.96 1.76 1.54
CA TYR A 16 -15.18 2.82 2.51
C TYR A 16 -16.31 3.76 2.06
N ARG A 17 -17.08 4.23 3.01
CA ARG A 17 -18.26 5.06 2.77
C ARG A 17 -18.10 6.45 3.41
N ILE A 18 -19.13 7.31 3.20
CA ILE A 18 -19.24 8.59 3.89
C ILE A 18 -20.21 8.40 5.05
N ASP A 19 -19.75 8.65 6.27
CA ASP A 19 -20.54 8.45 7.46
C ASP A 19 -21.54 9.56 7.72
N THR A 20 -22.68 9.21 8.33
CA THR A 20 -23.65 10.11 8.94
C THR A 20 -24.26 11.15 7.99
N MET A 21 -24.21 10.93 6.67
CA MET A 21 -24.84 11.82 5.67
C MET A 21 -25.80 11.04 4.77
N GLY A 22 -27.02 11.56 4.66
CA GLY A 22 -27.99 11.03 3.71
C GLY A 22 -27.56 11.27 2.26
N ARG A 23 -27.97 10.34 1.37
CA ARG A 23 -27.64 10.36 -0.06
C ARG A 23 -27.82 11.75 -0.69
N ASP A 24 -28.98 12.35 -0.53
CA ASP A 24 -29.33 13.61 -1.21
C ASP A 24 -28.46 14.78 -0.74
N THR A 25 -28.04 14.77 0.53
CA THR A 25 -27.08 15.72 1.07
C THR A 25 -25.70 15.53 0.43
N VAL A 26 -25.25 14.27 0.28
CA VAL A 26 -23.99 13.97 -0.39
C VAL A 26 -24.03 14.40 -1.85
N VAL A 27 -25.10 14.06 -2.58
CA VAL A 27 -25.25 14.44 -4.00
C VAL A 27 -25.25 15.96 -4.17
N LYS A 28 -25.99 16.69 -3.33
CA LYS A 28 -25.97 18.17 -3.35
C LYS A 28 -24.58 18.73 -3.13
N ALA A 29 -23.82 18.18 -2.17
CA ALA A 29 -22.45 18.64 -1.89
C ALA A 29 -21.49 18.33 -3.06
N VAL A 30 -21.63 17.16 -3.71
CA VAL A 30 -20.85 16.81 -4.91
C VAL A 30 -21.16 17.78 -6.05
N ASN A 31 -22.43 18.04 -6.32
CA ASN A 31 -22.85 18.96 -7.39
C ASN A 31 -22.37 20.40 -7.13
N ALA A 32 -22.25 20.80 -5.87
CA ALA A 32 -21.68 22.09 -5.46
C ALA A 32 -20.15 22.08 -5.38
N ASN A 33 -19.49 21.00 -5.80
CA ASN A 33 -18.04 20.77 -5.68
C ASN A 33 -17.49 20.94 -4.24
N ASN A 34 -18.32 20.76 -3.24
CA ASN A 34 -17.94 20.84 -1.82
C ASN A 34 -17.42 19.48 -1.32
N LEU A 35 -16.34 19.01 -1.93
CA LEU A 35 -15.76 17.71 -1.62
C LEU A 35 -15.08 17.67 -0.25
N ALA A 36 -14.52 18.78 0.20
CA ALA A 36 -13.80 18.87 1.48
C ALA A 36 -14.70 18.45 2.65
N LYS A 37 -15.95 18.94 2.71
CA LYS A 37 -16.93 18.59 3.73
C LYS A 37 -17.27 17.10 3.74
N LEU A 38 -17.29 16.46 2.58
CA LEU A 38 -17.55 15.03 2.44
C LEU A 38 -16.33 14.20 2.88
N LEU A 39 -15.11 14.63 2.55
CA LEU A 39 -13.86 13.98 2.91
C LEU A 39 -13.62 13.99 4.44
N GLU A 40 -14.12 14.98 5.15
CA GLU A 40 -14.09 14.99 6.62
C GLU A 40 -14.80 13.78 7.23
N ARG A 41 -15.79 13.23 6.51
CA ARG A 41 -16.62 12.08 6.90
C ARG A 41 -16.32 10.79 6.13
N ASP A 42 -15.28 10.79 5.30
CA ASP A 42 -14.80 9.60 4.63
C ASP A 42 -14.28 8.59 5.65
N GLN A 43 -14.85 7.39 5.67
CA GLN A 43 -14.56 6.37 6.67
C GLN A 43 -13.07 6.00 6.73
N LEU A 44 -12.39 5.92 5.58
CA LEU A 44 -10.95 5.62 5.56
C LEU A 44 -10.14 6.74 6.22
N LEU A 45 -10.42 7.99 5.85
CA LEU A 45 -9.71 9.15 6.42
C LEU A 45 -10.02 9.31 7.91
N VAL A 46 -11.27 9.06 8.33
CA VAL A 46 -11.67 9.07 9.75
C VAL A 46 -10.95 7.97 10.52
N SER A 47 -10.95 6.72 10.01
CA SER A 47 -10.29 5.58 10.65
C SER A 47 -8.78 5.81 10.80
N ARG A 48 -8.14 6.39 9.79
CA ARG A 48 -6.71 6.75 9.84
C ARG A 48 -6.38 7.80 10.90
N ARG A 49 -7.30 8.72 11.18
CA ARG A 49 -7.12 9.75 12.21
C ARG A 49 -7.37 9.20 13.61
N ARG A 50 -8.43 8.39 13.79
CA ARG A 50 -8.93 7.98 15.10
C ARG A 50 -8.23 6.76 15.69
N SER A 51 -7.80 5.81 14.86
CA SER A 51 -7.28 4.54 15.36
C SER A 51 -5.75 4.43 15.21
N PRO A 52 -4.98 4.46 16.32
CA PRO A 52 -3.53 4.24 16.29
C PRO A 52 -3.14 2.86 15.80
N VAL A 53 -3.98 1.85 16.05
CA VAL A 53 -3.75 0.44 15.66
C VAL A 53 -4.14 0.14 14.24
N PHE A 54 -4.72 1.10 13.51
CA PHE A 54 -5.14 0.93 12.14
C PHE A 54 -3.92 0.86 11.20
N ARG A 55 -3.54 -0.35 10.80
CA ARG A 55 -2.29 -0.61 10.05
C ARG A 55 -2.16 0.17 8.74
N VAL A 56 -3.28 0.49 8.10
CA VAL A 56 -3.31 1.31 6.87
C VAL A 56 -2.86 2.76 7.11
N ARG A 57 -2.78 3.20 8.36
CA ARG A 57 -2.20 4.51 8.74
C ARG A 57 -0.74 4.66 8.28
N ALA A 58 0.01 3.56 8.16
CA ALA A 58 1.39 3.57 7.66
C ALA A 58 1.49 3.89 6.15
N PHE A 59 0.37 3.85 5.44
CA PHE A 59 0.30 4.18 4.02
C PHE A 59 -0.08 5.64 3.82
N LYS A 60 0.43 6.22 2.73
CA LYS A 60 0.03 7.53 2.24
C LYS A 60 -1.02 7.39 1.17
N GLU A 61 -1.79 8.43 0.98
CA GLU A 61 -2.71 8.62 -0.14
C GLU A 61 -2.59 10.09 -0.55
N SER A 62 -2.53 10.36 -1.84
CA SER A 62 -2.56 11.74 -2.33
C SER A 62 -3.94 12.35 -2.08
N PRO A 63 -4.03 13.68 -1.99
CA PRO A 63 -5.32 14.36 -1.84
C PRO A 63 -6.31 13.93 -2.91
N ILE A 64 -7.51 13.60 -2.50
CA ILE A 64 -8.64 13.31 -3.40
C ILE A 64 -9.22 14.64 -3.86
N THR A 65 -9.10 14.92 -5.16
CA THR A 65 -9.59 16.15 -5.79
C THR A 65 -10.75 15.90 -6.77
N PHE A 66 -11.21 14.66 -6.86
CA PHE A 66 -12.26 14.20 -7.75
C PHE A 66 -13.50 13.77 -6.98
N ALA A 67 -14.67 13.80 -7.66
CA ALA A 67 -15.93 13.38 -7.06
C ALA A 67 -15.95 11.87 -6.72
N PRO A 68 -16.84 11.42 -5.83
CA PRO A 68 -16.99 10.01 -5.47
C PRO A 68 -17.06 9.08 -6.68
N THR A 69 -16.44 7.90 -6.55
CA THR A 69 -16.31 6.93 -7.65
C THR A 69 -17.47 5.96 -7.74
N TYR A 70 -18.28 5.87 -6.71
CA TYR A 70 -19.38 4.92 -6.54
C TYR A 70 -20.60 5.64 -5.96
N LYS A 71 -21.84 5.26 -6.14
CA LYS A 71 -22.39 4.33 -7.11
C LYS A 71 -23.10 5.13 -8.20
N TYR A 72 -22.78 4.81 -9.44
CA TYR A 72 -23.46 5.40 -10.60
C TYR A 72 -24.48 4.44 -11.20
N ASP A 73 -25.47 4.97 -11.90
CA ASP A 73 -26.22 4.20 -12.88
C ASP A 73 -25.29 3.89 -14.06
N VAL A 74 -25.26 2.62 -14.50
CA VAL A 74 -24.41 2.21 -15.64
C VAL A 74 -24.78 3.03 -16.88
N SER A 75 -23.78 3.38 -17.67
CA SER A 75 -23.90 4.23 -18.87
C SER A 75 -24.45 5.64 -18.61
N SER A 76 -24.36 6.14 -17.35
CA SER A 76 -24.90 7.43 -16.94
C SER A 76 -23.95 8.16 -15.99
N ASP A 77 -24.10 9.48 -15.85
CA ASP A 77 -23.43 10.29 -14.82
C ASP A 77 -24.31 10.52 -13.58
N ARG A 78 -25.46 9.88 -13.51
CA ARG A 78 -26.33 9.96 -12.34
C ARG A 78 -25.87 8.98 -11.27
N TYR A 79 -25.84 9.46 -10.04
CA TYR A 79 -25.67 8.57 -8.89
C TYR A 79 -26.93 7.73 -8.67
N ASP A 80 -26.72 6.53 -8.16
CA ASP A 80 -27.66 5.44 -7.94
C ASP A 80 -29.13 5.87 -7.79
N THR A 81 -29.96 5.53 -8.80
CA THR A 81 -31.41 5.76 -8.80
C THR A 81 -32.21 4.49 -8.47
N SER A 82 -31.51 3.36 -8.21
CA SER A 82 -32.16 2.11 -7.81
C SER A 82 -32.92 2.28 -6.48
N GLU A 83 -33.75 1.31 -6.13
CA GLU A 83 -34.47 1.27 -4.85
C GLU A 83 -33.53 1.42 -3.63
N LYS A 84 -32.29 0.91 -3.73
CA LYS A 84 -31.28 0.99 -2.67
C LYS A 84 -30.76 2.41 -2.45
N ARG A 85 -30.83 3.29 -3.44
CA ARG A 85 -30.40 4.70 -3.37
C ARG A 85 -29.12 4.92 -2.58
N ARG A 86 -28.05 4.19 -2.95
CA ARG A 86 -26.76 4.25 -2.25
C ARG A 86 -26.19 5.66 -2.27
N ALA A 87 -25.74 6.13 -1.11
CA ALA A 87 -25.00 7.39 -1.03
C ALA A 87 -23.68 7.29 -1.81
N PRO A 88 -23.30 8.32 -2.58
CA PRO A 88 -22.00 8.36 -3.23
C PRO A 88 -20.86 8.21 -2.24
N ALA A 89 -19.77 7.54 -2.65
CA ALA A 89 -18.59 7.34 -1.82
C ALA A 89 -17.32 7.13 -2.65
N TRP A 90 -16.16 7.37 -2.04
CA TRP A 90 -14.85 7.03 -2.60
C TRP A 90 -14.48 5.61 -2.17
N CYS A 91 -15.03 4.62 -2.86
CA CYS A 91 -14.76 3.21 -2.60
C CYS A 91 -13.41 2.77 -3.18
N ASP A 92 -13.03 3.35 -4.31
CA ASP A 92 -11.88 2.98 -5.13
C ASP A 92 -10.68 3.86 -4.76
N ARG A 93 -9.68 3.25 -4.10
CA ARG A 93 -8.60 3.97 -3.45
C ARG A 93 -7.23 3.43 -3.86
N ILE A 94 -6.23 4.29 -3.82
CA ILE A 94 -4.83 3.92 -4.05
C ILE A 94 -3.96 4.48 -2.93
N LEU A 95 -3.44 3.58 -2.10
CA LEU A 95 -2.58 3.91 -0.98
C LEU A 95 -1.19 3.36 -1.24
N TYR A 96 -0.16 4.05 -0.77
CA TYR A 96 1.21 3.64 -0.99
C TYR A 96 2.10 3.89 0.23
N ARG A 97 3.14 3.08 0.35
CA ARG A 97 4.16 3.17 1.38
C ARG A 97 5.53 2.90 0.78
N GLY A 98 6.55 3.59 1.22
CA GLY A 98 7.94 3.44 0.80
C GLY A 98 8.69 4.75 1.05
N PRO A 99 9.11 5.03 2.32
CA PRO A 99 9.73 6.30 2.68
C PRO A 99 10.92 6.62 1.79
N GLY A 100 10.87 7.77 1.13
CA GLY A 100 11.91 8.24 0.22
C GLY A 100 12.10 7.44 -1.07
N LYS A 101 11.31 6.36 -1.33
CA LYS A 101 11.46 5.48 -2.48
C LYS A 101 10.31 5.54 -3.47
N ILE A 102 9.12 5.96 -3.04
CA ILE A 102 7.94 6.10 -3.89
C ILE A 102 7.30 7.47 -3.71
N ARG A 103 6.89 8.07 -4.81
CA ARG A 103 6.13 9.31 -4.86
C ARG A 103 5.01 9.19 -5.88
N GLN A 104 3.78 9.45 -5.48
CA GLN A 104 2.64 9.57 -6.38
C GLN A 104 2.76 10.91 -7.13
N VAL A 105 2.65 10.85 -8.45
CA VAL A 105 2.77 12.00 -9.35
C VAL A 105 1.40 12.48 -9.78
N ASP A 106 0.47 11.53 -9.95
CA ASP A 106 -0.88 11.79 -10.37
C ASP A 106 -1.86 10.84 -9.66
N TYR A 107 -3.06 11.34 -9.39
CA TYR A 107 -4.15 10.59 -8.77
C TYR A 107 -5.46 11.15 -9.28
N ARG A 108 -6.14 10.40 -10.14
CA ARG A 108 -7.35 10.87 -10.81
C ARG A 108 -8.40 9.79 -11.02
N ARG A 109 -9.64 10.22 -11.16
CA ARG A 109 -10.77 9.43 -11.62
C ARG A 109 -10.93 9.59 -13.13
N HIS A 110 -11.49 8.59 -13.78
CA HIS A 110 -11.84 8.61 -15.20
C HIS A 110 -13.35 8.47 -15.39
N GLU A 111 -13.90 9.20 -16.38
CA GLU A 111 -15.34 9.26 -16.63
C GLU A 111 -15.83 8.12 -17.54
N LEU A 112 -15.31 6.91 -17.36
CA LEU A 112 -15.79 5.71 -18.05
C LEU A 112 -17.08 5.22 -17.38
N ARG A 113 -18.09 4.92 -18.20
CA ARG A 113 -19.46 4.62 -17.76
C ARG A 113 -19.85 3.16 -17.88
N VAL A 114 -18.87 2.26 -18.06
CA VAL A 114 -19.09 0.82 -18.29
C VAL A 114 -19.48 0.04 -17.04
N SER A 115 -19.38 0.66 -15.88
CA SER A 115 -19.66 0.09 -14.56
C SER A 115 -20.39 1.10 -13.68
N ASP A 116 -20.92 0.65 -12.56
CA ASP A 116 -21.40 1.51 -11.48
C ASP A 116 -20.29 2.15 -10.65
N HIS A 117 -19.02 1.81 -10.95
CA HIS A 117 -17.82 2.51 -10.48
C HIS A 117 -17.17 3.34 -11.57
N ARG A 118 -16.50 4.43 -11.18
CA ARG A 118 -15.59 5.19 -12.04
C ARG A 118 -14.16 4.75 -11.75
N PRO A 119 -13.37 4.33 -12.77
CA PRO A 119 -11.99 3.91 -12.57
C PRO A 119 -11.13 5.02 -11.99
N VAL A 120 -10.20 4.62 -11.13
CA VAL A 120 -9.20 5.50 -10.52
C VAL A 120 -7.81 5.03 -10.91
N THR A 121 -6.95 5.97 -11.27
CA THR A 121 -5.54 5.68 -11.58
C THR A 121 -4.60 6.49 -10.71
N GLY A 122 -3.41 5.93 -10.47
CA GLY A 122 -2.29 6.61 -9.83
C GLY A 122 -1.02 6.40 -10.63
N LEU A 123 -0.32 7.50 -10.93
CA LEU A 123 1.01 7.45 -11.53
C LEU A 123 2.06 7.63 -10.45
N PHE A 124 3.08 6.77 -10.45
CA PHE A 124 4.13 6.78 -9.43
C PHE A 124 5.52 6.87 -10.05
N LYS A 125 6.39 7.62 -9.38
CA LYS A 125 7.85 7.50 -9.55
C LYS A 125 8.40 6.68 -8.39
N MET A 126 9.16 5.62 -8.73
CA MET A 126 9.75 4.72 -7.74
C MET A 126 11.25 4.59 -7.94
N ARG A 127 12.01 4.52 -6.84
CA ARG A 127 13.41 4.11 -6.84
C ARG A 127 13.47 2.64 -6.47
N ILE A 128 13.93 1.82 -7.38
CA ILE A 128 14.10 0.38 -7.18
C ILE A 128 15.59 0.05 -7.08
N LYS A 129 15.92 -1.01 -6.35
CA LYS A 129 17.27 -1.57 -6.31
C LYS A 129 17.41 -2.59 -7.42
N THR A 130 18.46 -2.46 -8.20
CA THR A 130 18.88 -3.51 -9.15
C THR A 130 19.98 -4.33 -8.48
N VAL A 131 19.75 -5.64 -8.36
CA VAL A 131 20.74 -6.56 -7.85
C VAL A 131 21.64 -7.00 -8.99
N LEU A 132 22.93 -6.64 -8.92
CA LEU A 132 23.95 -7.15 -9.84
C LEU A 132 24.36 -8.54 -9.35
N VAL A 133 23.76 -9.58 -9.94
CA VAL A 133 23.88 -10.97 -9.48
C VAL A 133 25.33 -11.42 -9.37
N ASP A 134 26.16 -11.12 -10.37
CA ASP A 134 27.58 -11.51 -10.39
C ASP A 134 28.36 -10.84 -9.26
N LYS A 135 28.17 -9.53 -9.07
CA LYS A 135 28.82 -8.80 -7.98
C LYS A 135 28.36 -9.32 -6.60
N ARG A 136 27.08 -9.61 -6.46
CA ARG A 136 26.56 -10.20 -5.21
C ARG A 136 27.20 -11.55 -4.93
N SER A 137 27.29 -12.43 -5.93
CA SER A 137 27.89 -13.75 -5.81
C SER A 137 29.39 -13.64 -5.47
N GLN A 138 30.10 -12.72 -6.10
CA GLN A 138 31.51 -12.45 -5.81
C GLN A 138 31.71 -11.96 -4.37
N VAL A 139 30.93 -10.97 -3.91
CA VAL A 139 31.01 -10.47 -2.54
C VAL A 139 30.67 -11.56 -1.54
N ARG A 140 29.65 -12.36 -1.81
CA ARG A 140 29.26 -13.48 -0.96
C ARG A 140 30.41 -14.48 -0.79
N ARG A 141 31.06 -14.90 -1.88
CA ARG A 141 32.21 -15.79 -1.83
C ARG A 141 33.34 -15.22 -0.96
N VAL A 142 33.71 -13.96 -1.16
CA VAL A 142 34.75 -13.30 -0.34
C VAL A 142 34.37 -13.25 1.13
N CYS A 143 33.10 -13.01 1.45
CA CYS A 143 32.62 -13.03 2.84
C CYS A 143 32.71 -14.43 3.46
N GLU A 144 32.33 -15.47 2.71
CA GLU A 144 32.36 -16.86 3.14
C GLU A 144 33.84 -17.31 3.38
N GLU A 145 34.76 -16.97 2.47
CA GLU A 145 36.20 -17.24 2.62
C GLU A 145 36.79 -16.56 3.86
N ARG A 146 36.44 -15.27 4.10
CA ARG A 146 36.88 -14.54 5.29
C ARG A 146 36.31 -15.14 6.58
N LEU A 147 35.03 -15.50 6.56
CA LEU A 147 34.38 -16.12 7.72
C LEU A 147 35.04 -17.45 8.08
N GLU A 148 35.36 -18.27 7.08
CA GLU A 148 36.04 -19.54 7.29
C GLU A 148 37.46 -19.36 7.81
N ALA A 149 38.22 -18.38 7.31
CA ALA A 149 39.52 -18.02 7.82
C ALA A 149 39.48 -17.62 9.31
N VAL A 150 38.47 -16.80 9.70
CA VAL A 150 38.28 -16.41 11.10
C VAL A 150 37.88 -17.61 11.97
N ARG A 151 36.99 -18.47 11.49
CA ARG A 151 36.59 -19.71 12.19
C ARG A 151 37.79 -20.63 12.42
N SER A 152 38.60 -20.84 11.38
CA SER A 152 39.82 -21.66 11.46
C SER A 152 40.83 -21.09 12.43
N LYS A 153 40.99 -19.76 12.45
CA LYS A 153 41.88 -19.09 13.43
C LYS A 153 41.40 -19.29 14.86
N LEU A 154 40.10 -19.03 15.11
CA LEU A 154 39.51 -19.23 16.43
C LEU A 154 39.56 -20.68 16.89
N ALA A 155 39.36 -21.65 15.99
CA ALA A 155 39.48 -23.08 16.32
C ALA A 155 40.91 -23.47 16.69
N LYS A 156 41.93 -22.87 16.08
CA LYS A 156 43.33 -23.07 16.43
C LYS A 156 43.70 -22.42 17.76
N GLU A 157 43.16 -21.26 18.07
CA GLU A 157 43.37 -20.52 19.31
C GLU A 157 42.62 -21.13 20.49
N ALA A 158 41.40 -21.66 20.24
CA ALA A 158 40.60 -22.38 21.23
C ALA A 158 41.15 -23.79 21.45
N LYS A 159 42.27 -23.90 22.16
CA LYS A 159 42.88 -25.18 22.51
C LYS A 159 41.99 -26.12 23.33
N TYR A 160 40.87 -25.65 23.88
CA TYR A 160 39.93 -26.42 24.66
C TYR A 160 38.54 -25.73 24.68
N VAL A 161 37.69 -25.99 23.71
CA VAL A 161 36.21 -25.99 23.93
C VAL A 161 35.61 -27.02 22.99
N PRO A 162 35.24 -28.21 23.46
CA PRO A 162 34.32 -29.07 22.76
C PRO A 162 32.91 -28.50 23.00
N LEU A 163 32.17 -28.22 21.96
CA LEU A 163 30.79 -27.82 21.88
C LEU A 163 30.55 -26.47 21.18
N LEU A 164 30.82 -26.46 19.89
CA LEU A 164 29.95 -25.73 18.99
C LEU A 164 29.17 -26.78 18.21
N LEU A 165 27.93 -27.00 18.65
CA LEU A 165 26.95 -27.76 17.90
C LEU A 165 26.88 -27.22 16.45
N PRO A 166 26.77 -28.10 15.44
CA PRO A 166 26.56 -27.64 14.09
C PRO A 166 25.24 -26.82 14.07
N MET A 167 25.36 -25.54 13.78
CA MET A 167 24.17 -24.75 13.47
C MET A 167 23.55 -25.34 12.19
N ASP A 168 22.41 -25.97 12.37
CA ASP A 168 21.62 -26.52 11.29
C ASP A 168 21.36 -25.45 10.24
N VAL A 169 21.95 -25.60 9.05
CA VAL A 169 21.82 -24.71 7.90
C VAL A 169 20.41 -24.78 7.29
N THR A 170 19.50 -25.53 7.90
CA THR A 170 18.12 -25.73 7.44
C THR A 170 17.20 -24.55 7.62
N VAL A 171 17.59 -23.49 8.36
CA VAL A 171 16.71 -22.31 8.56
C VAL A 171 16.78 -21.32 7.38
N ALA A 172 17.79 -21.40 6.51
CA ALA A 172 17.97 -20.45 5.41
C ALA A 172 17.13 -20.77 4.15
N LYS A 173 16.45 -21.92 4.08
CA LYS A 173 15.66 -22.33 2.90
C LYS A 173 14.17 -21.94 2.93
N ARG A 174 13.72 -21.18 3.93
CA ARG A 174 12.30 -20.74 4.03
C ARG A 174 12.08 -19.25 3.73
N ALA A 175 13.01 -18.60 3.05
CA ALA A 175 12.85 -17.22 2.59
C ALA A 175 13.15 -17.12 1.08
N GLN A 176 12.42 -17.89 0.30
CA GLN A 176 12.21 -17.64 -1.13
C GLN A 176 10.74 -17.38 -1.39
#